data_f4dcb8957ea5fdcb034f3300168ad4b5
#
_entry.id   f4dcb8957ea5fdcb034f3300168ad4b5
#
_cell.length_a   1.000
_cell.length_b   1.000
_cell.length_c   1.000
_cell.angle_alpha   90.00
_cell.angle_beta   90.00
_cell.angle_gamma   90.00
#
_symmetry.space_group_name_H-M   'P 1'
#
loop_
_entity.id
_entity.type
_entity.pdbx_description
1 polymer ?
#
loop_
_entity_poly.entity_id
_entity_poly.type
_entity_poly.pdbx_seq_one_letter_code
_entity_poly.pdbx_strand_id
1 'polypeptide(L)'
;MTLLLNEHLQPKRNFSERDVIVFEETGLLKAVNVCFALYDDSELLDHIHWLFAETYGSIADLSRLSVNLHGDDSKRDKRRPYYCAAAVEASYPLLVNALFAVSRFTPAERQFLVDLPNKVYGEAVNLLRKADWFDWRTKSKALAKFERLRTVLWPREDLLKDAGIAGVYHDFPDSAPSFDAFWVDTRRAMSDFQAERGPAAAFELTSAPSSYVLPLVKYTHVLNTAFVSMGALEVPLYYSSGTMAMLYGGLGYQYAQQIVRALDRVGVTVDEHGDRVESWLSASSADGFEKRVRCLGSADGDIFPEVPALEVAYATYVRAAAEGRDERRLYANVSEAQIFFITMCLAMCRLPKTRNCNKAVMAFRPFADAFGCKPGTKMNRPQKCSFFE
;
A
#
# COMPACT_ATOMS: atom_id res chain seq x y z
N MET A 1 -10.05 -26.76 12.39
CA MET A 1 -9.26 -25.51 12.37
C MET A 1 -8.56 -25.29 13.71
N THR A 2 -9.29 -25.11 14.81
CA THR A 2 -8.73 -24.81 16.16
C THR A 2 -7.69 -25.83 16.64
N LEU A 3 -7.96 -27.14 16.46
CA LEU A 3 -7.01 -28.20 16.79
C LEU A 3 -5.71 -28.07 15.96
N LEU A 4 -5.82 -27.89 14.66
CA LEU A 4 -4.66 -27.72 13.77
C LEU A 4 -3.82 -26.50 14.14
N LEU A 5 -4.48 -25.36 14.44
CA LEU A 5 -3.78 -24.13 14.84
C LEU A 5 -3.04 -24.32 16.16
N ASN A 6 -3.64 -24.99 17.14
CA ASN A 6 -3.00 -25.26 18.43
C ASN A 6 -1.84 -26.26 18.32
N GLU A 7 -1.98 -27.26 17.47
CA GLU A 7 -0.95 -28.29 17.27
C GLU A 7 0.26 -27.75 16.50
N HIS A 8 0.03 -26.98 15.43
CA HIS A 8 1.11 -26.56 14.52
C HIS A 8 1.73 -25.21 14.86
N LEU A 9 0.96 -24.27 15.45
CA LEU A 9 1.49 -22.95 15.80
C LEU A 9 2.03 -22.87 17.22
N GLN A 10 1.78 -23.86 18.08
CA GLN A 10 2.19 -23.87 19.49
C GLN A 10 2.03 -22.50 20.18
N PRO A 11 0.86 -21.86 20.11
CA PRO A 11 0.68 -20.49 20.56
C PRO A 11 0.83 -20.42 22.10
N LYS A 12 1.28 -19.26 22.63
CA LYS A 12 1.34 -19.00 24.09
C LYS A 12 0.00 -19.21 24.80
N ARG A 13 -1.10 -19.05 24.09
CA ARG A 13 -2.47 -19.32 24.51
C ARG A 13 -3.16 -20.14 23.42
N ASN A 14 -3.76 -21.26 23.80
CA ASN A 14 -4.50 -22.08 22.85
C ASN A 14 -5.69 -21.34 22.25
N PHE A 15 -5.86 -21.50 20.96
CA PHE A 15 -7.07 -21.03 20.25
C PHE A 15 -8.28 -21.82 20.73
N SER A 16 -9.40 -21.13 20.87
CA SER A 16 -10.71 -21.69 21.18
C SER A 16 -11.67 -21.53 20.00
N GLU A 17 -12.80 -22.20 20.02
CA GLU A 17 -13.84 -22.03 18.99
C GLU A 17 -14.47 -20.63 18.97
N ARG A 18 -14.21 -19.82 20.00
CA ARG A 18 -14.69 -18.44 20.10
C ARG A 18 -13.72 -17.41 19.52
N ASP A 19 -12.50 -17.84 19.20
CA ASP A 19 -11.50 -16.92 18.63
C ASP A 19 -11.82 -16.64 17.17
N VAL A 20 -11.81 -15.37 16.80
CA VAL A 20 -12.08 -14.93 15.43
C VAL A 20 -10.78 -15.04 14.63
N ILE A 21 -10.82 -15.77 13.53
CA ILE A 21 -9.71 -15.84 12.57
C ILE A 21 -10.05 -14.98 11.37
N VAL A 22 -9.18 -14.03 11.09
CA VAL A 22 -9.32 -13.13 9.95
C VAL A 22 -8.48 -13.65 8.79
N PHE A 23 -9.14 -13.89 7.65
CA PHE A 23 -8.47 -14.24 6.41
C PHE A 23 -8.48 -13.03 5.48
N GLU A 24 -7.30 -12.62 5.02
CA GLU A 24 -7.14 -11.51 4.06
C GLU A 24 -7.80 -11.86 2.72
N GLU A 25 -7.78 -13.13 2.32
CA GLU A 25 -8.27 -13.60 1.03
C GLU A 25 -9.09 -14.90 1.12
N THR A 26 -10.41 -14.75 1.18
CA THR A 26 -11.32 -15.89 1.24
C THR A 26 -11.34 -16.74 -0.03
N GLY A 27 -10.92 -16.16 -1.19
CA GLY A 27 -10.75 -16.87 -2.45
C GLY A 27 -9.71 -17.97 -2.36
N LEU A 28 -8.59 -17.71 -1.68
CA LEU A 28 -7.53 -18.70 -1.46
C LEU A 28 -8.03 -19.89 -0.64
N LEU A 29 -8.79 -19.64 0.44
CA LEU A 29 -9.38 -20.73 1.22
C LEU A 29 -10.31 -21.62 0.40
N LYS A 30 -11.12 -21.02 -0.47
CA LYS A 30 -11.99 -21.78 -1.38
C LYS A 30 -11.18 -22.61 -2.36
N ALA A 31 -10.12 -22.05 -2.93
CA ALA A 31 -9.22 -22.76 -3.83
C ALA A 31 -8.53 -23.94 -3.13
N VAL A 32 -8.00 -23.73 -1.92
CA VAL A 32 -7.41 -24.81 -1.10
C VAL A 32 -8.43 -25.91 -0.81
N ASN A 33 -9.67 -25.54 -0.43
CA ASN A 33 -10.72 -26.54 -0.19
C ASN A 33 -11.09 -27.35 -1.45
N VAL A 34 -11.05 -26.71 -2.63
CA VAL A 34 -11.24 -27.40 -3.91
C VAL A 34 -10.09 -28.38 -4.17
N CYS A 35 -8.84 -28.01 -3.88
CA CYS A 35 -7.70 -28.91 -4.00
C CYS A 35 -7.86 -30.15 -3.11
N PHE A 36 -8.25 -29.99 -1.84
CA PHE A 36 -8.53 -31.10 -0.94
C PHE A 36 -9.70 -32.00 -1.39
N ALA A 37 -10.63 -31.47 -2.16
CA ALA A 37 -11.75 -32.26 -2.70
C ALA A 37 -11.41 -32.99 -4.02
N LEU A 38 -10.41 -32.52 -4.77
CA LEU A 38 -10.07 -33.04 -6.09
C LEU A 38 -8.90 -34.02 -6.08
N TYR A 39 -7.96 -33.89 -5.15
CA TYR A 39 -6.72 -34.66 -5.11
C TYR A 39 -6.65 -35.51 -3.86
N ASP A 40 -6.06 -36.71 -3.98
CA ASP A 40 -5.72 -37.53 -2.83
C ASP A 40 -4.45 -37.03 -2.11
N ASP A 41 -4.15 -37.61 -0.94
CA ASP A 41 -3.02 -37.16 -0.10
C ASP A 41 -1.66 -37.30 -0.81
N SER A 42 -1.47 -38.31 -1.67
CA SER A 42 -0.23 -38.49 -2.42
C SER A 42 -0.08 -37.44 -3.50
N GLU A 43 -1.14 -37.16 -4.25
CA GLU A 43 -1.15 -36.12 -5.27
C GLU A 43 -0.96 -34.72 -4.64
N LEU A 44 -1.60 -34.45 -3.50
CA LEU A 44 -1.39 -33.20 -2.77
C LEU A 44 0.03 -33.06 -2.26
N LEU A 45 0.65 -34.13 -1.78
CA LEU A 45 2.03 -34.12 -1.33
C LEU A 45 2.99 -33.82 -2.48
N ASP A 46 2.78 -34.41 -3.66
CA ASP A 46 3.59 -34.16 -4.86
C ASP A 46 3.45 -32.71 -5.31
N HIS A 47 2.24 -32.12 -5.27
CA HIS A 47 2.05 -30.70 -5.55
C HIS A 47 2.75 -29.80 -4.53
N ILE A 48 2.72 -30.14 -3.23
CA ILE A 48 3.42 -29.42 -2.19
C ILE A 48 4.94 -29.50 -2.40
N HIS A 49 5.47 -30.69 -2.71
CA HIS A 49 6.89 -30.85 -3.04
C HIS A 49 7.31 -30.03 -4.25
N TRP A 50 6.47 -29.98 -5.29
CA TRP A 50 6.73 -29.14 -6.46
C TRP A 50 6.74 -27.65 -6.10
N LEU A 51 5.74 -27.16 -5.40
CA LEU A 51 5.66 -25.76 -4.94
C LEU A 51 6.85 -25.40 -4.05
N PHE A 52 7.26 -26.31 -3.16
CA PHE A 52 8.45 -26.14 -2.33
C PHE A 52 9.71 -26.01 -3.19
N ALA A 53 9.92 -26.93 -4.13
CA ALA A 53 11.07 -26.91 -5.03
C ALA A 53 11.08 -25.66 -5.93
N GLU A 54 9.93 -25.21 -6.41
CA GLU A 54 9.79 -24.00 -7.21
C GLU A 54 10.11 -22.75 -6.38
N THR A 55 9.57 -22.66 -5.17
CA THR A 55 9.72 -21.50 -4.29
C THR A 55 11.14 -21.38 -3.71
N TYR A 56 11.69 -22.49 -3.24
CA TYR A 56 12.95 -22.50 -2.48
C TYR A 56 14.15 -23.03 -3.27
N GLY A 57 13.94 -23.69 -4.40
CA GLY A 57 15.03 -24.23 -5.22
C GLY A 57 16.01 -23.18 -5.73
N SER A 58 15.55 -21.94 -5.88
CA SER A 58 16.39 -20.80 -6.25
C SER A 58 17.36 -20.36 -5.14
N ILE A 59 17.11 -20.75 -3.88
CA ILE A 59 18.02 -20.48 -2.75
C ILE A 59 19.22 -21.41 -2.82
N ALA A 60 18.97 -22.68 -3.13
CA ALA A 60 20.01 -23.70 -3.25
C ALA A 60 20.79 -23.60 -4.57
N ASP A 61 20.14 -23.18 -5.66
CA ASP A 61 20.74 -23.10 -7.00
C ASP A 61 20.33 -21.80 -7.72
N LEU A 62 21.31 -20.90 -7.88
CA LEU A 62 21.14 -19.61 -8.54
C LEU A 62 20.75 -19.75 -10.03
N SER A 63 21.07 -20.87 -10.69
CA SER A 63 20.68 -21.11 -12.08
C SER A 63 19.17 -21.31 -12.21
N ARG A 64 18.54 -21.94 -11.22
CA ARG A 64 17.08 -22.10 -11.15
C ARG A 64 16.34 -20.78 -10.92
N LEU A 65 16.96 -19.85 -10.20
CA LEU A 65 16.43 -18.51 -10.02
C LEU A 65 16.19 -17.79 -11.34
N SER A 66 17.13 -17.91 -12.29
CA SER A 66 17.03 -17.25 -13.59
C SER A 66 15.90 -17.83 -14.45
N VAL A 67 15.70 -19.14 -14.39
CA VAL A 67 14.65 -19.82 -15.14
C VAL A 67 13.27 -19.48 -14.57
N ASN A 68 13.10 -19.55 -13.25
CA ASN A 68 11.80 -19.32 -12.61
C ASN A 68 11.34 -17.84 -12.68
N LEU A 69 12.27 -16.89 -12.52
CA LEU A 69 11.92 -15.47 -12.52
C LEU A 69 11.95 -14.82 -13.91
N HIS A 70 12.71 -15.38 -14.85
CA HIS A 70 13.02 -14.68 -16.09
C HIS A 70 12.91 -15.54 -17.36
N GLY A 71 12.72 -16.86 -17.21
CA GLY A 71 12.62 -17.79 -18.32
C GLY A 71 13.89 -17.92 -19.19
N ASP A 72 14.99 -17.24 -18.82
CA ASP A 72 16.19 -17.12 -19.66
C ASP A 72 17.43 -16.75 -18.83
N ASP A 73 18.50 -17.52 -19.01
CA ASP A 73 19.81 -17.29 -18.38
C ASP A 73 20.48 -15.97 -18.81
N SER A 74 20.16 -15.45 -19.99
CA SER A 74 20.78 -14.21 -20.51
C SER A 74 20.47 -12.97 -19.67
N LYS A 75 19.40 -13.00 -18.90
CA LYS A 75 18.97 -11.91 -18.01
C LYS A 75 19.47 -12.07 -16.58
N ARG A 76 20.01 -13.22 -16.23
CA ARG A 76 20.45 -13.55 -14.86
C ARG A 76 21.41 -12.50 -14.28
N ASP A 77 22.50 -12.25 -14.98
CA ASP A 77 23.58 -11.39 -14.47
C ASP A 77 23.13 -9.93 -14.30
N LYS A 78 22.22 -9.48 -15.18
CA LYS A 78 21.63 -8.14 -15.07
C LYS A 78 20.66 -8.01 -13.91
N ARG A 79 20.00 -9.08 -13.50
CA ARG A 79 18.95 -9.07 -12.45
C ARG A 79 19.42 -9.60 -11.10
N ARG A 80 20.56 -10.30 -11.08
CA ARG A 80 21.18 -10.79 -9.84
C ARG A 80 21.32 -9.72 -8.74
N PRO A 81 21.78 -8.47 -9.04
CA PRO A 81 21.87 -7.44 -8.01
C PRO A 81 20.51 -7.11 -7.35
N TYR A 82 19.44 -7.09 -8.14
CA TYR A 82 18.07 -6.83 -7.61
C TYR A 82 17.59 -7.97 -6.72
N TYR A 83 17.88 -9.23 -7.12
CA TYR A 83 17.54 -10.38 -6.29
C TYR A 83 18.31 -10.37 -4.96
N CYS A 84 19.62 -10.12 -5.00
CA CYS A 84 20.42 -10.02 -3.78
C CYS A 84 19.94 -8.88 -2.88
N ALA A 85 19.64 -7.71 -3.44
CA ALA A 85 19.10 -6.59 -2.70
C ALA A 85 17.74 -6.92 -2.05
N ALA A 86 16.83 -7.58 -2.79
CA ALA A 86 15.55 -8.02 -2.26
C ALA A 86 15.70 -9.08 -1.15
N ALA A 87 16.67 -9.99 -1.27
CA ALA A 87 16.97 -10.98 -0.25
C ALA A 87 17.50 -10.34 1.04
N VAL A 88 18.38 -9.34 0.92
CA VAL A 88 18.89 -8.54 2.05
C VAL A 88 17.76 -7.74 2.70
N GLU A 89 16.94 -7.04 1.91
CA GLU A 89 15.78 -6.30 2.43
C GLU A 89 14.81 -7.22 3.19
N ALA A 90 14.55 -8.41 2.65
CA ALA A 90 13.67 -9.38 3.30
C ALA A 90 14.27 -9.99 4.58
N SER A 91 15.59 -10.01 4.73
CA SER A 91 16.29 -10.51 5.91
C SER A 91 16.53 -9.44 6.98
N TYR A 92 16.79 -8.20 6.54
CA TYR A 92 17.11 -7.05 7.40
C TYR A 92 16.24 -5.83 7.04
N PRO A 93 14.90 -5.95 7.07
CA PRO A 93 14.02 -4.89 6.55
C PRO A 93 14.19 -3.56 7.29
N LEU A 94 14.30 -3.58 8.63
CA LEU A 94 14.50 -2.38 9.41
C LEU A 94 15.85 -1.73 9.12
N LEU A 95 16.93 -2.51 9.02
CA LEU A 95 18.28 -2.00 8.72
C LEU A 95 18.31 -1.31 7.35
N VAL A 96 17.75 -1.96 6.32
CA VAL A 96 17.70 -1.40 4.97
C VAL A 96 16.89 -0.11 4.94
N ASN A 97 15.71 -0.09 5.59
CA ASN A 97 14.88 1.09 5.68
C ASN A 97 15.55 2.23 6.47
N ALA A 98 16.23 1.91 7.58
CA ALA A 98 16.96 2.89 8.37
C ALA A 98 18.14 3.48 7.60
N LEU A 99 18.95 2.64 6.96
CA LEU A 99 20.08 3.08 6.12
C LEU A 99 19.60 3.97 4.96
N PHE A 100 18.51 3.60 4.29
CA PHE A 100 17.91 4.44 3.25
C PHE A 100 17.47 5.79 3.81
N ALA A 101 16.73 5.77 4.93
CA ALA A 101 16.21 6.99 5.55
C ALA A 101 17.33 7.98 5.94
N VAL A 102 18.41 7.49 6.58
CA VAL A 102 19.48 8.38 7.08
C VAL A 102 20.49 8.78 6.01
N SER A 103 20.69 7.93 4.98
CA SER A 103 21.64 8.23 3.90
C SER A 103 21.06 9.16 2.83
N ARG A 104 19.75 9.12 2.60
CA ARG A 104 19.08 9.86 1.53
C ARG A 104 18.42 11.15 1.97
N PHE A 105 18.03 11.24 3.25
CA PHE A 105 17.22 12.34 3.74
C PHE A 105 17.79 12.92 5.04
N THR A 106 17.93 14.22 5.08
CA THR A 106 18.19 14.95 6.32
C THR A 106 17.01 14.82 7.29
N PRO A 107 17.18 15.07 8.59
CA PRO A 107 16.07 15.08 9.54
C PRO A 107 14.93 16.02 9.13
N ALA A 108 15.23 17.18 8.56
CA ALA A 108 14.24 18.13 8.08
C ALA A 108 13.44 17.59 6.88
N GLU A 109 14.10 16.93 5.94
CA GLU A 109 13.43 16.29 4.80
C GLU A 109 12.58 15.10 5.25
N ARG A 110 13.05 14.31 6.20
CA ARG A 110 12.22 13.22 6.78
C ARG A 110 10.96 13.77 7.43
N GLN A 111 11.07 14.86 8.20
CA GLN A 111 9.89 15.50 8.80
C GLN A 111 8.95 16.05 7.72
N PHE A 112 9.47 16.71 6.69
CA PHE A 112 8.67 17.18 5.56
C PHE A 112 7.88 16.05 4.89
N LEU A 113 8.50 14.88 4.72
CA LEU A 113 7.86 13.70 4.13
C LEU A 113 6.80 13.09 5.05
N VAL A 114 6.92 13.23 6.37
CA VAL A 114 5.86 12.86 7.33
C VAL A 114 4.69 13.85 7.26
N ASP A 115 4.96 15.12 7.06
CA ASP A 115 3.93 16.16 6.99
C ASP A 115 3.04 16.01 5.74
N LEU A 116 3.55 15.43 4.65
CA LEU A 116 2.76 15.21 3.43
C LEU A 116 1.58 14.25 3.66
N PRO A 117 1.75 13.02 4.16
CA PRO A 117 0.63 12.16 4.53
C PRO A 117 -0.35 12.83 5.50
N ASN A 118 0.15 13.59 6.49
CA ASN A 118 -0.69 14.29 7.46
C ASN A 118 -1.57 15.35 6.80
N LYS A 119 -1.06 16.11 5.82
CA LYS A 119 -1.84 17.09 5.06
C LYS A 119 -2.89 16.42 4.19
N VAL A 120 -2.54 15.35 3.47
CA VAL A 120 -3.47 14.58 2.64
C VAL A 120 -4.57 13.94 3.50
N TYR A 121 -4.21 13.35 4.62
CA TYR A 121 -5.13 12.83 5.61
C TYR A 121 -6.08 13.91 6.15
N GLY A 122 -5.53 15.06 6.56
CA GLY A 122 -6.32 16.19 7.07
C GLY A 122 -7.35 16.68 6.06
N GLU A 123 -7.00 16.70 4.77
CA GLU A 123 -7.95 17.09 3.72
C GLU A 123 -9.00 16.03 3.46
N ALA A 124 -8.64 14.73 3.50
CA ALA A 124 -9.62 13.65 3.42
C ALA A 124 -10.67 13.74 4.53
N VAL A 125 -10.24 14.03 5.77
CA VAL A 125 -11.14 14.26 6.91
C VAL A 125 -12.02 15.51 6.70
N ASN A 126 -11.47 16.58 6.14
CA ASN A 126 -12.24 17.80 5.83
C ASN A 126 -13.33 17.55 4.79
N LEU A 127 -13.00 16.83 3.71
CA LEU A 127 -13.97 16.45 2.67
C LEU A 127 -15.04 15.52 3.25
N LEU A 128 -14.65 14.55 4.07
CA LEU A 128 -15.57 13.64 4.73
C LEU A 128 -16.56 14.39 5.66
N ARG A 129 -16.08 15.39 6.40
CA ARG A 129 -16.96 16.24 7.23
C ARG A 129 -17.98 17.03 6.41
N LYS A 130 -17.61 17.46 5.21
CA LYS A 130 -18.47 18.24 4.30
C LYS A 130 -19.44 17.37 3.50
N ALA A 131 -19.17 16.07 3.36
CA ALA A 131 -20.00 15.16 2.57
C ALA A 131 -21.45 15.08 3.11
N ASP A 132 -22.39 15.71 2.43
CA ASP A 132 -23.78 15.88 2.91
C ASP A 132 -24.63 14.61 2.76
N TRP A 133 -24.23 13.70 1.90
CA TRP A 133 -24.95 12.47 1.64
C TRP A 133 -24.74 11.37 2.71
N PHE A 134 -23.72 11.53 3.56
CA PHE A 134 -23.62 10.73 4.78
C PHE A 134 -24.57 11.27 5.84
N ASP A 135 -25.41 10.39 6.38
CA ASP A 135 -26.10 10.75 7.62
C ASP A 135 -25.11 10.87 8.79
N TRP A 136 -25.59 11.40 9.91
CA TRP A 136 -24.73 11.67 11.07
C TRP A 136 -24.08 10.40 11.64
N ARG A 137 -24.79 9.25 11.60
CA ARG A 137 -24.33 7.98 12.13
C ARG A 137 -23.21 7.41 11.25
N THR A 138 -23.43 7.35 9.95
CA THR A 138 -22.42 6.93 8.97
C THR A 138 -21.19 7.85 8.99
N LYS A 139 -21.41 9.16 9.02
CA LYS A 139 -20.32 10.15 9.12
C LYS A 139 -19.48 9.97 10.38
N SER A 140 -20.13 9.73 11.53
CA SER A 140 -19.42 9.47 12.80
C SER A 140 -18.54 8.21 12.72
N LYS A 141 -19.05 7.12 12.14
CA LYS A 141 -18.28 5.87 11.96
C LYS A 141 -17.10 6.06 11.01
N ALA A 142 -17.31 6.74 9.87
CA ALA A 142 -16.26 7.05 8.94
C ALA A 142 -15.15 7.92 9.58
N LEU A 143 -15.52 8.94 10.33
CA LEU A 143 -14.56 9.78 11.07
C LEU A 143 -13.80 8.99 12.12
N ALA A 144 -14.46 8.16 12.94
CA ALA A 144 -13.81 7.30 13.92
C ALA A 144 -12.79 6.36 13.28
N LYS A 145 -13.10 5.82 12.10
CA LYS A 145 -12.18 4.98 11.34
C LYS A 145 -10.97 5.77 10.86
N PHE A 146 -11.15 6.99 10.38
CA PHE A 146 -10.04 7.87 10.02
C PHE A 146 -9.21 8.28 11.24
N GLU A 147 -9.81 8.62 12.37
CA GLU A 147 -9.09 8.97 13.62
C GLU A 147 -8.14 7.87 14.09
N ARG A 148 -8.44 6.62 13.78
CA ARG A 148 -7.60 5.46 14.10
C ARG A 148 -6.70 5.01 12.95
N LEU A 149 -6.83 5.63 11.77
CA LEU A 149 -5.97 5.33 10.63
C LEU A 149 -4.52 5.71 10.95
N ARG A 150 -3.63 4.76 10.80
CA ARG A 150 -2.20 4.95 11.03
C ARG A 150 -1.47 5.03 9.68
N THR A 151 -0.39 5.80 9.67
CA THR A 151 0.57 5.83 8.54
C THR A 151 1.93 5.42 9.05
N VAL A 152 2.53 4.46 8.36
CA VAL A 152 3.90 4.00 8.60
C VAL A 152 4.74 4.38 7.39
N LEU A 153 5.66 5.30 7.58
CA LEU A 153 6.61 5.76 6.55
C LEU A 153 8.05 5.46 6.95
N TRP A 154 8.43 5.84 8.17
CA TRP A 154 9.77 5.64 8.71
C TRP A 154 9.73 4.68 9.89
N PRO A 155 10.82 3.93 10.14
CA PRO A 155 11.06 3.36 11.46
C PRO A 155 11.02 4.47 12.53
N ARG A 156 10.69 4.10 13.76
CA ARG A 156 10.72 5.05 14.89
C ARG A 156 12.13 5.63 15.05
N GLU A 157 12.22 6.87 15.52
CA GLU A 157 13.51 7.58 15.66
C GLU A 157 14.54 6.86 16.55
N ASP A 158 14.11 6.09 17.56
CA ASP A 158 14.98 5.24 18.36
C ASP A 158 15.60 4.10 17.55
N LEU A 159 14.86 3.57 16.56
CA LEU A 159 15.29 2.52 15.64
C LEU A 159 16.13 3.04 14.46
N LEU A 160 16.23 4.35 14.27
CA LEU A 160 17.14 4.97 13.30
C LEU A 160 18.56 5.19 13.87
N LYS A 161 18.79 4.84 15.15
CA LYS A 161 20.07 4.95 15.83
C LYS A 161 20.76 3.59 15.88
N ASP A 162 22.09 3.60 15.85
CA ASP A 162 22.90 2.38 15.87
C ASP A 162 22.53 1.42 17.03
N ALA A 163 22.34 1.96 18.23
CA ALA A 163 21.96 1.14 19.39
C ALA A 163 20.58 0.48 19.24
N GLY A 164 19.62 1.15 18.60
CA GLY A 164 18.30 0.59 18.34
C GLY A 164 18.35 -0.55 17.33
N ILE A 165 19.07 -0.33 16.22
CA ILE A 165 19.28 -1.35 15.18
C ILE A 165 20.05 -2.54 15.73
N ALA A 166 21.16 -2.31 16.45
CA ALA A 166 21.95 -3.36 17.08
C ALA A 166 21.12 -4.19 18.07
N GLY A 167 20.22 -3.56 18.83
CA GLY A 167 19.34 -4.27 19.76
C GLY A 167 18.30 -5.16 19.07
N VAL A 168 17.88 -4.81 17.85
CA VAL A 168 16.96 -5.64 17.06
C VAL A 168 17.67 -6.83 16.43
N TYR A 169 18.87 -6.62 15.89
CA TYR A 169 19.61 -7.63 15.12
C TYR A 169 20.70 -8.32 15.92
N HIS A 170 20.65 -8.23 17.27
CA HIS A 170 21.66 -8.82 18.15
C HIS A 170 21.89 -10.32 17.90
N ASP A 171 20.82 -11.07 17.66
CA ASP A 171 20.86 -12.52 17.47
C ASP A 171 20.84 -12.96 16.00
N PHE A 172 20.94 -12.00 15.07
CA PHE A 172 21.03 -12.29 13.65
C PHE A 172 22.48 -12.61 13.25
N PRO A 173 22.69 -13.45 12.23
CA PRO A 173 24.04 -13.84 11.83
C PRO A 173 24.83 -12.68 11.22
N ASP A 174 26.05 -12.43 11.71
CA ASP A 174 26.99 -11.45 11.13
C ASP A 174 27.60 -11.94 9.82
N SER A 175 27.68 -13.26 9.64
CA SER A 175 28.23 -13.90 8.45
C SER A 175 27.64 -15.30 8.26
N ALA A 176 27.72 -15.81 7.04
CA ALA A 176 27.32 -17.17 6.72
C ALA A 176 28.28 -17.79 5.69
N PRO A 177 28.51 -19.11 5.72
CA PRO A 177 29.42 -19.79 4.78
C PRO A 177 28.89 -19.84 3.34
N SER A 178 27.57 -19.69 3.16
CA SER A 178 26.90 -19.73 1.86
C SER A 178 25.60 -18.92 1.89
N PHE A 179 25.02 -18.69 0.72
CA PHE A 179 23.76 -17.93 0.61
C PHE A 179 22.57 -18.71 1.21
N ASP A 180 22.51 -19.99 1.04
CA ASP A 180 21.47 -20.85 1.62
C ASP A 180 21.54 -20.87 3.15
N ALA A 181 22.74 -21.01 3.73
CA ALA A 181 22.95 -20.87 5.17
C ALA A 181 22.51 -19.49 5.67
N PHE A 182 22.94 -18.40 5.02
CA PHE A 182 22.51 -17.04 5.33
C PHE A 182 20.98 -16.93 5.31
N TRP A 183 20.34 -17.47 4.29
CA TRP A 183 18.88 -17.38 4.15
C TRP A 183 18.16 -18.11 5.27
N VAL A 184 18.60 -19.36 5.59
CA VAL A 184 18.00 -20.16 6.68
C VAL A 184 18.19 -19.49 8.03
N ASP A 185 19.42 -19.07 8.34
CA ASP A 185 19.77 -18.53 9.65
C ASP A 185 19.08 -17.19 9.91
N THR A 186 18.98 -16.31 8.90
CA THR A 186 18.24 -15.04 9.03
C THR A 186 16.73 -15.26 9.21
N ARG A 187 16.14 -16.27 8.53
CA ARG A 187 14.72 -16.61 8.74
C ARG A 187 14.45 -17.18 10.10
N ARG A 188 15.35 -18.01 10.62
CA ARG A 188 15.28 -18.54 11.99
C ARG A 188 15.35 -17.39 12.99
N ALA A 189 16.38 -16.54 12.91
CA ALA A 189 16.52 -15.38 13.80
C ALA A 189 15.30 -14.45 13.76
N MET A 190 14.71 -14.22 12.58
CA MET A 190 13.47 -13.46 12.45
C MET A 190 12.29 -14.14 13.15
N SER A 191 12.15 -15.46 12.98
CA SER A 191 11.11 -16.24 13.65
C SER A 191 11.24 -16.20 15.16
N ASP A 192 12.46 -16.36 15.68
CA ASP A 192 12.77 -16.31 17.11
C ASP A 192 12.47 -14.92 17.68
N PHE A 193 12.91 -13.87 16.99
CA PHE A 193 12.59 -12.48 17.36
C PHE A 193 11.06 -12.25 17.44
N GLN A 194 10.31 -12.76 16.46
CA GLN A 194 8.85 -12.64 16.47
C GLN A 194 8.20 -13.39 17.63
N ALA A 195 8.71 -14.58 17.94
CA ALA A 195 8.21 -15.37 19.04
C ALA A 195 8.49 -14.71 20.41
N GLU A 196 9.66 -14.11 20.59
CA GLU A 196 10.05 -13.45 21.83
C GLU A 196 9.37 -12.10 22.06
N ARG A 197 9.37 -11.24 21.03
CA ARG A 197 8.90 -9.86 21.13
C ARG A 197 7.40 -9.70 20.86
N GLY A 198 6.79 -10.73 20.31
CA GLY A 198 5.36 -10.77 20.00
C GLY A 198 4.96 -10.05 18.71
N PRO A 199 3.66 -10.17 18.33
CA PRO A 199 3.18 -9.73 17.02
C PRO A 199 3.36 -8.24 16.71
N ALA A 200 3.30 -7.38 17.72
CA ALA A 200 3.44 -5.93 17.54
C ALA A 200 4.87 -5.53 17.13
N ALA A 201 5.90 -6.13 17.75
CA ALA A 201 7.29 -5.88 17.39
C ALA A 201 7.63 -6.50 16.03
N ALA A 202 7.13 -7.70 15.76
CA ALA A 202 7.22 -8.33 14.44
C ALA A 202 6.62 -7.44 13.34
N PHE A 203 5.48 -6.85 13.62
CA PHE A 203 4.80 -5.94 12.72
C PHE A 203 5.65 -4.71 12.36
N GLU A 204 6.33 -4.10 13.29
CA GLU A 204 7.23 -2.97 13.03
C GLU A 204 8.39 -3.34 12.09
N LEU A 205 8.86 -4.59 12.16
CA LEU A 205 9.96 -5.07 11.31
C LEU A 205 9.50 -5.49 9.90
N THR A 206 8.32 -6.10 9.79
CA THR A 206 7.92 -6.82 8.57
C THR A 206 6.85 -6.11 7.75
N SER A 207 6.23 -5.06 8.30
CA SER A 207 5.05 -4.45 7.68
C SER A 207 5.36 -3.38 6.63
N ALA A 208 6.59 -2.89 6.53
CA ALA A 208 6.97 -1.99 5.44
C ALA A 208 6.87 -2.75 4.09
N PRO A 209 6.13 -2.23 3.10
CA PRO A 209 6.09 -2.85 1.78
C PRO A 209 7.50 -2.93 1.21
N SER A 210 7.79 -4.01 0.47
CA SER A 210 9.05 -4.14 -0.25
C SER A 210 9.26 -2.94 -1.18
N SER A 211 10.48 -2.42 -1.21
CA SER A 211 10.86 -1.30 -2.07
C SER A 211 10.88 -1.65 -3.57
N TYR A 212 10.81 -2.94 -3.90
CA TYR A 212 10.91 -3.45 -5.27
C TYR A 212 9.60 -3.97 -5.83
N VAL A 213 8.59 -4.21 -4.98
CA VAL A 213 7.32 -4.84 -5.37
C VAL A 213 6.17 -3.86 -5.21
N LEU A 214 5.34 -3.75 -6.25
CA LEU A 214 4.10 -2.96 -6.19
C LEU A 214 3.03 -3.68 -5.34
N PRO A 215 2.18 -2.94 -4.66
CA PRO A 215 2.10 -1.47 -4.60
C PRO A 215 3.11 -0.88 -3.61
N LEU A 216 3.74 0.25 -3.99
CA LEU A 216 4.71 0.96 -3.14
C LEU A 216 4.05 1.69 -1.95
N VAL A 217 2.75 1.93 -2.03
CA VAL A 217 1.93 2.40 -0.91
C VAL A 217 0.78 1.41 -0.77
N LYS A 218 0.57 0.86 0.42
CA LYS A 218 -0.45 -0.19 0.69
C LYS A 218 -1.27 0.18 1.92
N TYR A 219 -2.59 0.13 1.79
CA TYR A 219 -3.50 0.19 2.93
C TYR A 219 -3.99 -1.22 3.29
N THR A 220 -3.95 -1.54 4.57
CA THR A 220 -4.43 -2.81 5.11
C THR A 220 -5.66 -2.56 5.97
N HIS A 221 -6.81 -3.05 5.52
CA HIS A 221 -8.11 -2.78 6.16
C HIS A 221 -8.15 -3.28 7.62
N VAL A 222 -7.65 -4.49 7.88
CA VAL A 222 -7.67 -5.13 9.21
C VAL A 222 -6.83 -4.37 10.23
N LEU A 223 -5.73 -3.76 9.78
CA LEU A 223 -4.83 -2.98 10.62
C LEU A 223 -5.20 -1.49 10.63
N ASN A 224 -6.11 -1.07 9.77
CA ASN A 224 -6.43 0.33 9.52
C ASN A 224 -5.17 1.18 9.34
N THR A 225 -4.20 0.67 8.57
CA THR A 225 -2.88 1.25 8.44
C THR A 225 -2.46 1.39 6.98
N ALA A 226 -1.95 2.56 6.63
CA ALA A 226 -1.30 2.84 5.36
C ALA A 226 0.23 2.74 5.52
N PHE A 227 0.85 1.90 4.70
CA PHE A 227 2.30 1.70 4.66
C PHE A 227 2.86 2.36 3.40
N VAL A 228 3.92 3.14 3.57
CA VAL A 228 4.65 3.79 2.47
C VAL A 228 6.04 3.19 2.42
N SER A 229 6.36 2.47 1.34
CA SER A 229 7.70 1.90 1.16
C SER A 229 8.72 2.96 0.78
N MET A 230 10.00 2.67 1.00
CA MET A 230 11.10 3.53 0.58
C MET A 230 11.11 3.73 -0.94
N GLY A 231 10.68 2.73 -1.72
CA GLY A 231 10.55 2.84 -3.17
C GLY A 231 9.51 3.87 -3.63
N ALA A 232 8.58 4.27 -2.77
CA ALA A 232 7.64 5.36 -3.06
C ALA A 232 8.30 6.76 -2.99
N LEU A 233 9.46 6.87 -2.35
CA LEU A 233 10.21 8.10 -2.18
C LEU A 233 11.24 8.33 -3.30
N GLU A 234 11.05 7.67 -4.42
CA GLU A 234 11.85 7.81 -5.64
C GLU A 234 10.96 8.21 -6.83
N VAL A 235 11.61 8.67 -7.88
CA VAL A 235 10.91 9.00 -9.14
C VAL A 235 10.21 7.77 -9.72
N PRO A 236 9.02 7.90 -10.28
CA PRO A 236 8.30 9.14 -10.61
C PRO A 236 7.28 9.59 -9.54
N LEU A 237 7.27 9.00 -8.34
CA LEU A 237 6.32 9.35 -7.28
C LEU A 237 6.77 10.57 -6.48
N TYR A 238 8.07 10.67 -6.20
CA TYR A 238 8.67 11.76 -5.45
C TYR A 238 9.89 12.34 -6.16
N TYR A 239 9.99 13.65 -6.15
CA TYR A 239 11.11 14.43 -6.70
C TYR A 239 11.57 15.41 -5.63
N SER A 240 12.80 15.28 -5.12
CA SER A 240 13.33 16.11 -4.03
C SER A 240 13.36 17.61 -4.36
N SER A 241 13.53 17.95 -5.65
CA SER A 241 13.48 19.32 -6.17
C SER A 241 12.18 19.64 -6.92
N GLY A 242 11.17 18.78 -6.81
CA GLY A 242 9.88 18.95 -7.50
C GLY A 242 9.04 20.09 -6.92
N THR A 243 8.02 20.52 -7.70
CA THR A 243 7.03 21.50 -7.25
C THR A 243 5.98 20.83 -6.34
N MET A 244 5.15 21.64 -5.67
CA MET A 244 4.01 21.11 -4.90
C MET A 244 3.03 20.33 -5.80
N ALA A 245 2.88 20.75 -7.05
CA ALA A 245 2.06 20.02 -8.02
C ALA A 245 2.60 18.62 -8.28
N MET A 246 3.92 18.45 -8.44
CA MET A 246 4.54 17.13 -8.59
C MET A 246 4.43 16.30 -7.32
N LEU A 247 4.62 16.90 -6.17
CA LEU A 247 4.56 16.22 -4.88
C LEU A 247 3.17 15.62 -4.63
N TYR A 248 2.11 16.44 -4.78
CA TYR A 248 0.74 15.98 -4.53
C TYR A 248 0.14 15.19 -5.70
N GLY A 249 0.56 15.46 -6.94
CA GLY A 249 0.19 14.63 -8.10
C GLY A 249 0.86 13.26 -8.11
N GLY A 250 2.07 13.14 -7.58
CA GLY A 250 2.82 11.89 -7.43
C GLY A 250 2.51 11.15 -6.14
N LEU A 251 3.38 11.32 -5.15
CA LEU A 251 3.28 10.61 -3.87
C LEU A 251 1.96 10.92 -3.12
N GLY A 252 1.52 12.18 -3.14
CA GLY A 252 0.27 12.59 -2.49
C GLY A 252 -0.94 11.85 -3.04
N TYR A 253 -1.05 11.71 -4.36
CA TYR A 253 -2.13 10.96 -5.00
C TYR A 253 -2.06 9.46 -4.72
N GLN A 254 -0.86 8.87 -4.77
CA GLN A 254 -0.68 7.45 -4.42
C GLN A 254 -1.06 7.16 -2.97
N TYR A 255 -0.69 8.03 -2.05
CA TYR A 255 -1.10 7.91 -0.65
C TYR A 255 -2.62 8.09 -0.49
N ALA A 256 -3.21 9.09 -1.15
CA ALA A 256 -4.66 9.30 -1.14
C ALA A 256 -5.41 8.07 -1.66
N GLN A 257 -4.92 7.41 -2.74
CA GLN A 257 -5.51 6.17 -3.27
C GLN A 257 -5.59 5.05 -2.21
N GLN A 258 -4.67 5.04 -1.27
CA GLN A 258 -4.67 4.02 -0.24
C GLN A 258 -5.59 4.37 0.94
N ILE A 259 -5.55 5.60 1.45
CA ILE A 259 -6.37 5.97 2.61
C ILE A 259 -7.87 6.02 2.29
N VAL A 260 -8.27 6.40 1.05
CA VAL A 260 -9.69 6.39 0.66
C VAL A 260 -10.27 4.98 0.61
N ARG A 261 -9.43 3.94 0.55
CA ARG A 261 -9.88 2.54 0.62
C ARG A 261 -10.52 2.20 1.97
N ALA A 262 -10.27 2.99 2.99
CA ALA A 262 -11.01 2.89 4.24
C ALA A 262 -12.54 3.05 4.05
N LEU A 263 -12.95 3.68 2.94
CA LEU A 263 -14.33 3.98 2.56
C LEU A 263 -14.83 3.16 1.37
N ASP A 264 -14.01 2.31 0.74
CA ASP A 264 -14.44 1.48 -0.39
C ASP A 264 -15.38 0.33 0.05
N ARG A 265 -15.83 -0.50 -0.88
CA ARG A 265 -16.75 -1.62 -0.61
C ARG A 265 -16.24 -2.60 0.45
N VAL A 266 -14.92 -2.80 0.55
CA VAL A 266 -14.30 -3.60 1.61
C VAL A 266 -14.20 -2.77 2.88
N GLY A 267 -13.78 -1.52 2.77
CA GLY A 267 -13.62 -0.60 3.88
C GLY A 267 -14.88 -0.40 4.70
N VAL A 268 -16.06 -0.34 4.05
CA VAL A 268 -17.35 -0.20 4.77
C VAL A 268 -17.78 -1.47 5.50
N THR A 269 -17.11 -2.60 5.30
CA THR A 269 -17.34 -3.86 6.04
C THR A 269 -16.26 -4.16 7.07
N VAL A 270 -15.37 -3.20 7.35
CA VAL A 270 -14.36 -3.31 8.40
C VAL A 270 -14.45 -2.04 9.26
N ASP A 271 -14.62 -2.21 10.55
CA ASP A 271 -14.77 -1.08 11.48
C ASP A 271 -13.43 -0.40 11.84
N GLU A 272 -13.48 0.55 12.76
CA GLU A 272 -12.33 1.33 13.22
C GLU A 272 -11.28 0.51 14.01
N HIS A 273 -11.65 -0.70 14.44
CA HIS A 273 -10.76 -1.63 15.17
C HIS A 273 -10.12 -2.68 14.24
N GLY A 274 -10.59 -2.75 12.99
CA GLY A 274 -10.19 -3.77 12.03
C GLY A 274 -11.09 -5.01 12.06
N ASP A 275 -12.15 -4.99 12.86
CA ASP A 275 -13.11 -6.09 12.95
C ASP A 275 -14.05 -6.07 11.76
N ARG A 276 -14.35 -7.28 11.25
CA ARG A 276 -15.28 -7.43 10.14
C ARG A 276 -16.72 -7.31 10.62
N VAL A 277 -17.47 -6.42 9.99
CA VAL A 277 -18.89 -6.17 10.21
C VAL A 277 -19.66 -6.34 8.90
N GLU A 278 -20.99 -6.46 8.96
CA GLU A 278 -21.81 -6.54 7.74
C GLU A 278 -21.65 -5.27 6.90
N SER A 279 -21.92 -4.14 7.47
CA SER A 279 -21.59 -2.79 6.97
C SER A 279 -21.80 -1.76 8.09
N TRP A 280 -20.94 -0.75 8.17
CA TRP A 280 -21.18 0.36 9.08
C TRP A 280 -21.95 1.53 8.42
N LEU A 281 -22.29 1.42 7.11
CA LEU A 281 -23.22 2.34 6.47
C LEU A 281 -24.61 2.18 7.05
N SER A 282 -25.29 3.27 7.33
CA SER A 282 -26.72 3.24 7.60
C SER A 282 -27.52 2.95 6.32
N ALA A 283 -28.76 2.50 6.46
CA ALA A 283 -29.63 2.29 5.31
C ALA A 283 -29.83 3.55 4.46
N SER A 284 -29.91 4.72 5.08
CA SER A 284 -30.06 6.00 4.36
C SER A 284 -28.80 6.41 3.58
N SER A 285 -27.61 6.02 4.05
CA SER A 285 -26.34 6.31 3.35
C SER A 285 -25.96 5.26 2.32
N ALA A 286 -26.50 4.03 2.40
CA ALA A 286 -26.16 2.94 1.50
C ALA A 286 -26.54 3.23 0.04
N ASP A 287 -27.72 3.79 -0.21
CA ASP A 287 -28.16 4.18 -1.55
C ASP A 287 -27.30 5.31 -2.12
N GLY A 288 -26.96 6.29 -1.29
CA GLY A 288 -26.05 7.38 -1.65
C GLY A 288 -24.66 6.87 -2.02
N PHE A 289 -24.15 5.89 -1.27
CA PHE A 289 -22.88 5.22 -1.52
C PHE A 289 -22.91 4.50 -2.88
N GLU A 290 -23.89 3.62 -3.12
CA GLU A 290 -23.99 2.85 -4.37
C GLU A 290 -24.13 3.76 -5.61
N LYS A 291 -24.93 4.83 -5.51
CA LYS A 291 -25.09 5.81 -6.59
C LYS A 291 -23.76 6.47 -6.94
N ARG A 292 -22.94 6.85 -5.95
CA ARG A 292 -21.65 7.49 -6.18
C ARG A 292 -20.62 6.51 -6.69
N VAL A 293 -20.52 5.35 -6.07
CA VAL A 293 -19.56 4.30 -6.45
C VAL A 293 -19.72 3.90 -7.92
N ARG A 294 -20.96 3.86 -8.41
CA ARG A 294 -21.27 3.51 -9.81
C ARG A 294 -21.39 4.70 -10.75
N CYS A 295 -21.02 5.90 -10.32
CA CYS A 295 -21.23 7.14 -11.08
C CYS A 295 -20.61 7.11 -12.49
N LEU A 296 -19.44 6.46 -12.69
CA LEU A 296 -18.78 6.36 -14.00
C LEU A 296 -19.52 5.46 -15.00
N GLY A 297 -20.53 4.71 -14.55
CA GLY A 297 -21.26 3.74 -15.36
C GLY A 297 -20.58 2.37 -15.44
N SER A 298 -21.31 1.38 -15.96
CA SER A 298 -20.87 -0.02 -15.99
C SER A 298 -19.60 -0.28 -16.81
N ALA A 299 -19.38 0.52 -17.85
CA ALA A 299 -18.22 0.38 -18.73
C ALA A 299 -16.89 0.77 -18.06
N ASP A 300 -16.92 1.77 -17.16
CA ASP A 300 -15.73 2.30 -16.49
C ASP A 300 -15.60 1.75 -15.04
N GLY A 301 -16.59 1.02 -14.56
CA GLY A 301 -16.62 0.35 -13.26
C GLY A 301 -16.74 1.30 -12.06
N ASP A 302 -16.28 0.83 -10.91
CA ASP A 302 -16.29 1.54 -9.62
C ASP A 302 -15.39 2.77 -9.65
N ILE A 303 -15.77 3.86 -8.94
CA ILE A 303 -14.94 5.07 -8.81
C ILE A 303 -13.72 4.90 -7.91
N PHE A 304 -13.70 3.87 -7.06
CA PHE A 304 -12.60 3.62 -6.13
C PHE A 304 -11.42 2.90 -6.78
N PRO A 305 -10.20 3.23 -6.30
CA PRO A 305 -9.85 4.35 -5.41
C PRO A 305 -9.64 5.67 -6.16
N GLU A 306 -9.72 5.69 -7.49
CA GLU A 306 -9.15 6.73 -8.34
C GLU A 306 -9.82 8.09 -8.17
N VAL A 307 -11.17 8.15 -8.17
CA VAL A 307 -11.91 9.43 -8.11
C VAL A 307 -11.80 10.07 -6.72
N PRO A 308 -12.16 9.39 -5.60
CA PRO A 308 -12.04 10.01 -4.28
C PRO A 308 -10.59 10.37 -3.93
N ALA A 309 -9.60 9.59 -4.39
CA ALA A 309 -8.19 9.94 -4.20
C ALA A 309 -7.81 11.22 -4.94
N LEU A 310 -8.33 11.41 -6.15
CA LEU A 310 -8.08 12.62 -6.94
C LEU A 310 -8.69 13.85 -6.27
N GLU A 311 -9.91 13.74 -5.72
CA GLU A 311 -10.55 14.81 -4.97
C GLU A 311 -9.69 15.24 -3.76
N VAL A 312 -9.25 14.27 -2.97
CA VAL A 312 -8.40 14.51 -1.79
C VAL A 312 -7.05 15.12 -2.19
N ALA A 313 -6.32 14.50 -3.11
CA ALA A 313 -4.98 14.94 -3.49
C ALA A 313 -4.99 16.32 -4.14
N TYR A 314 -5.97 16.59 -5.02
CA TYR A 314 -6.08 17.90 -5.67
C TYR A 314 -6.49 19.00 -4.70
N ALA A 315 -7.45 18.74 -3.80
CA ALA A 315 -7.81 19.69 -2.75
C ALA A 315 -6.64 20.00 -1.82
N THR A 316 -5.84 18.97 -1.47
CA THR A 316 -4.61 19.17 -0.67
C THR A 316 -3.60 20.03 -1.42
N TYR A 317 -3.39 19.75 -2.72
CA TYR A 317 -2.51 20.55 -3.57
C TYR A 317 -2.95 22.04 -3.61
N VAL A 318 -4.22 22.29 -3.88
CA VAL A 318 -4.75 23.67 -3.97
C VAL A 318 -4.55 24.43 -2.64
N ARG A 319 -4.79 23.76 -1.51
CA ARG A 319 -4.56 24.34 -0.18
C ARG A 319 -3.08 24.62 0.06
N ALA A 320 -2.21 23.65 -0.21
CA ALA A 320 -0.78 23.80 -0.01
C ALA A 320 -0.17 24.88 -0.92
N ALA A 321 -0.65 25.01 -2.16
CA ALA A 321 -0.24 26.07 -3.07
C ALA A 321 -0.68 27.46 -2.60
N ALA A 322 -1.84 27.55 -1.93
CA ALA A 322 -2.32 28.83 -1.34
C ALA A 322 -1.54 29.22 -0.08
N GLU A 323 -1.07 28.26 0.71
CA GLU A 323 -0.30 28.49 1.94
C GLU A 323 1.19 28.74 1.64
N GLY A 324 1.74 28.11 0.60
CA GLY A 324 3.14 28.17 0.22
C GLY A 324 3.36 29.08 -0.99
N ARG A 325 4.35 29.94 -0.91
CA ARG A 325 4.86 30.67 -2.09
C ARG A 325 5.76 29.74 -2.88
N ASP A 326 5.21 28.71 -3.54
CA ASP A 326 5.99 27.93 -4.50
C ASP A 326 6.07 28.71 -5.80
N GLU A 327 7.09 29.59 -5.91
CA GLU A 327 7.36 30.38 -7.12
C GLU A 327 8.03 29.56 -8.23
N ARG A 328 8.35 28.29 -7.97
CA ARG A 328 9.00 27.42 -8.95
C ARG A 328 8.03 27.09 -10.08
N ARG A 329 8.40 27.49 -11.27
CA ARG A 329 7.74 27.09 -12.52
C ARG A 329 8.67 26.18 -13.31
N LEU A 330 8.24 24.97 -13.57
CA LEU A 330 9.02 24.02 -14.38
C LEU A 330 9.09 24.44 -15.85
N TYR A 331 7.97 24.93 -16.38
CA TYR A 331 7.86 25.33 -17.79
C TYR A 331 7.01 26.60 -17.92
N ALA A 332 7.43 27.50 -18.83
CA ALA A 332 6.73 28.76 -19.05
C ALA A 332 5.29 28.59 -19.58
N ASN A 333 5.04 27.52 -20.32
CA ASN A 333 3.77 27.28 -21.03
C ASN A 333 2.92 26.16 -20.39
N VAL A 334 3.27 25.64 -19.23
CA VAL A 334 2.54 24.56 -18.54
C VAL A 334 2.22 25.04 -17.13
N SER A 335 0.93 25.06 -16.80
CA SER A 335 0.48 25.48 -15.47
C SER A 335 0.78 24.41 -14.40
N GLU A 336 0.93 24.84 -13.15
CA GLU A 336 1.12 23.89 -12.04
C GLU A 336 -0.04 22.90 -11.90
N ALA A 337 -1.26 23.31 -12.19
CA ALA A 337 -2.41 22.38 -12.23
C ALA A 337 -2.23 21.30 -13.33
N GLN A 338 -1.70 21.68 -14.50
CA GLN A 338 -1.37 20.70 -15.54
C GLN A 338 -0.24 19.77 -15.09
N ILE A 339 0.80 20.30 -14.43
CA ILE A 339 1.91 19.51 -13.85
C ILE A 339 1.36 18.47 -12.86
N PHE A 340 0.42 18.84 -11.98
CA PHE A 340 -0.23 17.91 -11.06
C PHE A 340 -0.81 16.70 -11.80
N PHE A 341 -1.64 16.93 -12.82
CA PHE A 341 -2.29 15.85 -13.55
C PHE A 341 -1.31 15.03 -14.40
N ILE A 342 -0.30 15.67 -15.00
CA ILE A 342 0.76 14.98 -15.75
C ILE A 342 1.53 14.04 -14.82
N THR A 343 1.95 14.52 -13.64
CA THR A 343 2.69 13.71 -12.67
C THR A 343 1.84 12.55 -12.15
N MET A 344 0.56 12.80 -11.86
CA MET A 344 -0.39 11.76 -11.45
C MET A 344 -0.48 10.64 -12.51
N CYS A 345 -0.62 10.99 -13.77
CA CYS A 345 -0.67 10.00 -14.85
C CYS A 345 0.67 9.29 -15.04
N LEU A 346 1.80 10.00 -14.95
CA LEU A 346 3.14 9.42 -15.05
C LEU A 346 3.38 8.39 -13.94
N ALA A 347 2.98 8.68 -12.71
CA ALA A 347 3.05 7.77 -11.59
C ALA A 347 2.28 6.45 -11.83
N MET A 348 1.20 6.50 -12.62
CA MET A 348 0.40 5.32 -12.97
C MET A 348 0.96 4.51 -14.14
N CYS A 349 1.93 5.01 -14.91
CA CYS A 349 2.48 4.30 -16.08
C CYS A 349 3.18 2.98 -15.73
N ARG A 350 3.62 2.79 -14.49
CA ARG A 350 4.24 1.54 -13.99
C ARG A 350 3.24 0.51 -13.50
N LEU A 351 1.96 0.87 -13.42
CA LEU A 351 0.90 -0.03 -12.94
C LEU A 351 0.39 -0.91 -14.10
N PRO A 352 -0.26 -2.05 -13.80
CA PRO A 352 -0.87 -2.88 -14.83
C PRO A 352 -1.78 -2.09 -15.77
N LYS A 353 -1.85 -2.49 -17.04
CA LYS A 353 -2.64 -1.80 -18.10
C LYS A 353 -4.13 -1.62 -17.78
N THR A 354 -4.65 -2.33 -16.78
CA THR A 354 -6.02 -2.18 -16.28
C THR A 354 -6.26 -0.86 -15.53
N ARG A 355 -5.20 -0.18 -15.08
CA ARG A 355 -5.30 1.12 -14.43
C ARG A 355 -5.01 2.23 -15.42
N ASN A 356 -6.01 3.08 -15.64
CA ASN A 356 -5.97 4.18 -16.61
C ASN A 356 -6.21 5.51 -15.88
N CYS A 357 -5.25 6.43 -15.94
CA CYS A 357 -5.40 7.75 -15.30
C CYS A 357 -6.60 8.53 -15.87
N ASN A 358 -6.96 8.29 -17.14
CA ASN A 358 -8.11 8.93 -17.78
C ASN A 358 -9.44 8.66 -17.05
N LYS A 359 -9.56 7.49 -16.39
CA LYS A 359 -10.77 7.12 -15.65
C LYS A 359 -11.15 8.16 -14.60
N ALA A 360 -10.18 8.60 -13.80
CA ALA A 360 -10.41 9.59 -12.75
C ALA A 360 -10.64 10.99 -13.33
N VAL A 361 -9.80 11.41 -14.30
CA VAL A 361 -9.79 12.80 -14.77
C VAL A 361 -10.94 13.17 -15.71
N MET A 362 -11.51 12.19 -16.47
CA MET A 362 -12.57 12.49 -17.46
C MET A 362 -13.85 13.06 -16.83
N ALA A 363 -14.12 12.72 -15.58
CA ALA A 363 -15.27 13.21 -14.82
C ALA A 363 -14.90 14.32 -13.82
N PHE A 364 -13.65 14.75 -13.78
CA PHE A 364 -13.15 15.72 -12.81
C PHE A 364 -13.03 17.11 -13.44
N ARG A 365 -13.82 18.06 -12.93
CA ARG A 365 -13.91 19.42 -13.50
C ARG A 365 -12.57 20.16 -13.52
N PRO A 366 -11.75 20.17 -12.43
CA PRO A 366 -10.47 20.90 -12.45
C PRO A 366 -9.51 20.43 -13.53
N PHE A 367 -9.54 19.15 -13.94
CA PHE A 367 -8.77 18.66 -15.08
C PHE A 367 -9.23 19.31 -16.39
N ALA A 368 -10.55 19.30 -16.63
CA ALA A 368 -11.11 19.89 -17.84
C ALA A 368 -10.79 21.40 -17.95
N ASP A 369 -10.82 22.11 -16.83
CA ASP A 369 -10.49 23.54 -16.74
C ASP A 369 -8.99 23.76 -17.01
N ALA A 370 -8.10 22.95 -16.41
CA ALA A 370 -6.65 23.06 -16.58
C ALA A 370 -6.20 22.83 -18.02
N PHE A 371 -6.84 21.92 -18.75
CA PHE A 371 -6.47 21.58 -20.13
C PHE A 371 -7.40 22.19 -21.21
N GLY A 372 -8.35 23.02 -20.84
CA GLY A 372 -9.29 23.65 -21.77
C GLY A 372 -10.16 22.63 -22.53
N CYS A 373 -10.53 21.52 -21.90
CA CYS A 373 -11.32 20.47 -22.54
C CYS A 373 -12.75 20.93 -22.80
N LYS A 374 -13.20 20.88 -24.05
CA LYS A 374 -14.55 21.30 -24.41
C LYS A 374 -15.62 20.42 -23.74
N PRO A 375 -16.71 21.01 -23.20
CA PRO A 375 -17.82 20.25 -22.62
C PRO A 375 -18.38 19.19 -23.61
N GLY A 376 -18.76 18.02 -23.11
CA GLY A 376 -19.29 16.92 -23.91
C GLY A 376 -18.24 16.06 -24.63
N THR A 377 -16.95 16.40 -24.56
CA THR A 377 -15.88 15.55 -25.07
C THR A 377 -15.59 14.40 -24.10
N LYS A 378 -14.88 13.36 -24.58
CA LYS A 378 -14.48 12.20 -23.77
C LYS A 378 -13.77 12.60 -22.47
N MET A 379 -12.95 13.65 -22.52
CA MET A 379 -12.16 14.13 -21.37
C MET A 379 -12.88 15.22 -20.55
N ASN A 380 -14.09 15.59 -20.94
CA ASN A 380 -14.96 16.52 -20.21
C ASN A 380 -16.42 16.06 -20.33
N ARG A 381 -16.71 14.91 -19.70
CA ARG A 381 -18.05 14.32 -19.72
C ARG A 381 -19.07 15.27 -19.08
N PRO A 382 -20.32 15.30 -19.58
CA PRO A 382 -21.39 16.09 -18.95
C PRO A 382 -21.63 15.67 -17.51
N GLN A 383 -21.66 14.35 -17.25
CA GLN A 383 -21.78 13.82 -15.91
C GLN A 383 -20.43 13.88 -15.21
N LYS A 384 -20.38 14.61 -14.10
CA LYS A 384 -19.23 14.64 -13.18
C LYS A 384 -19.46 13.66 -12.06
N CYS A 385 -18.39 13.03 -11.62
CA CYS A 385 -18.42 12.08 -10.52
C CYS A 385 -17.62 12.63 -9.36
N SER A 386 -18.23 12.66 -8.20
CA SER A 386 -17.64 12.99 -6.93
C SER A 386 -18.07 11.96 -5.88
N PHE A 387 -17.18 11.64 -4.97
CA PHE A 387 -17.52 10.82 -3.82
C PHE A 387 -17.92 11.68 -2.62
N PHE A 388 -17.23 12.79 -2.43
CA PHE A 388 -17.45 13.64 -1.24
C PHE A 388 -18.52 14.72 -1.44
N GLU A 389 -18.86 15.07 -2.70
CA GLU A 389 -19.89 16.08 -3.02
C GLU A 389 -21.24 15.45 -3.37
#